data_af59ac20b74b035292d2cd6854acc397
#
_entry.id   af59ac20b74b035292d2cd6854acc397
#
_cell.length_a   1.000
_cell.length_b   1.000
_cell.length_c   1.000
_cell.angle_alpha   90.00
_cell.angle_beta   90.00
_cell.angle_gamma   90.00
#
_symmetry.space_group_name_H-M   'P 1'
#
loop_
_entity.id
_entity.type
_entity.pdbx_description
1 polymer ?
#
loop_
_entity_poly.entity_id
_entity_poly.type
_entity_poly.pdbx_seq_one_letter_code
_entity_poly.pdbx_strand_id
1 'polypeptide(L)'
;SAASDVYKRQYEIVPGEVAKYRDSIYRERAIVGERLRLAMGMSLNPADKPTRITKGIDESNISGKYYEPPLLQVIPSACNECKEKAFIVGEQCQGCMAHPCMEVCPKKAISFKDGYSYIDQEKCIKCGQCKKVCPYGAIYERRRPCANACGVGAIETDYAGRAKINPDKCVSCGMCMVNCPFGAIADKSQIYQLIKAMNEGAEVIAILAPAFVGQFGPKATPNKIKAALLDIGFADVWEVAVGADAGALEEAKHYVQSVATGKLPFLLTSCCPSWSMLGCLLYTSPSPRDC
;
A
#
# COMPACT_ATOMS: atom_id res chain seq x y z
N SER A 1 -33.00 4.55 -0.65
CA SER A 1 -32.23 3.84 0.38
C SER A 1 -30.73 3.97 0.09
N ALA A 2 -29.87 4.05 1.11
CA ALA A 2 -28.42 4.16 0.94
C ALA A 2 -27.82 3.14 -0.05
N ALA A 3 -28.41 1.95 -0.10
CA ALA A 3 -28.00 0.89 -1.01
C ALA A 3 -28.22 1.22 -2.50
N SER A 4 -29.33 1.90 -2.85
CA SER A 4 -29.60 2.31 -4.22
C SER A 4 -28.68 3.45 -4.65
N ASP A 5 -28.24 4.27 -3.70
CA ASP A 5 -27.42 5.46 -3.98
C ASP A 5 -25.97 5.08 -4.30
N VAL A 6 -25.38 4.11 -3.62
CA VAL A 6 -24.04 3.60 -3.96
C VAL A 6 -23.99 3.03 -5.37
N TYR A 7 -25.02 2.29 -5.80
CA TYR A 7 -25.11 1.76 -7.15
C TYR A 7 -25.22 2.88 -8.21
N LYS A 8 -26.05 3.88 -7.94
CA LYS A 8 -26.23 5.03 -8.85
C LYS A 8 -24.95 5.86 -8.96
N ARG A 9 -24.21 6.06 -7.87
CA ARG A 9 -22.95 6.83 -7.85
C ARG A 9 -21.89 6.30 -8.81
N GLN A 10 -21.82 5.01 -9.07
CA GLN A 10 -20.92 4.46 -10.08
C GLN A 10 -21.20 5.03 -11.48
N TYR A 11 -22.46 5.20 -11.82
CA TYR A 11 -22.88 5.75 -13.11
C TYR A 11 -22.73 7.27 -13.19
N GLU A 12 -22.83 7.96 -12.06
CA GLU A 12 -22.57 9.39 -11.99
C GLU A 12 -21.07 9.71 -12.11
N ILE A 13 -20.22 8.91 -11.45
CA ILE A 13 -18.75 9.08 -11.47
C ILE A 13 -18.17 8.62 -12.83
N VAL A 14 -18.72 7.55 -13.42
CA VAL A 14 -18.31 7.01 -14.71
C VAL A 14 -19.52 7.00 -15.64
N PRO A 15 -19.87 8.16 -16.19
CA PRO A 15 -21.03 8.31 -17.09
C PRO A 15 -20.74 7.79 -18.51
N GLY A 16 -21.81 7.53 -19.26
CA GLY A 16 -21.72 7.13 -20.66
C GLY A 16 -21.50 5.62 -20.84
N GLU A 17 -21.14 5.22 -22.06
CA GLU A 17 -20.98 3.80 -22.43
C GLU A 17 -19.58 3.45 -22.91
N VAL A 18 -18.71 4.44 -23.07
CA VAL A 18 -17.34 4.26 -23.57
C VAL A 18 -16.35 4.37 -22.40
N ALA A 19 -15.49 3.37 -22.26
CA ALA A 19 -14.41 3.37 -21.28
C ALA A 19 -13.33 4.42 -21.64
N LYS A 20 -12.77 5.10 -20.64
CA LYS A 20 -11.72 6.12 -20.80
C LYS A 20 -10.36 5.65 -20.37
N TYR A 21 -10.28 4.80 -19.36
CA TYR A 21 -9.04 4.42 -18.69
C TYR A 21 -8.79 2.91 -18.71
N ARG A 22 -9.81 2.11 -19.00
CA ARG A 22 -9.76 0.64 -19.02
C ARG A 22 -10.35 0.11 -20.32
N ASP A 23 -10.24 -1.19 -20.50
CA ASP A 23 -10.78 -1.96 -21.62
C ASP A 23 -12.32 -1.99 -21.68
N SER A 24 -12.98 -1.73 -20.54
CA SER A 24 -14.42 -1.79 -20.40
C SER A 24 -14.95 -0.79 -19.39
N ILE A 25 -16.05 -0.11 -19.71
CA ILE A 25 -16.76 0.78 -18.79
C ILE A 25 -17.31 0.03 -17.57
N TYR A 26 -17.70 -1.23 -17.75
CA TYR A 26 -18.15 -2.07 -16.63
C TYR A 26 -17.01 -2.33 -15.64
N ARG A 27 -15.78 -2.51 -16.14
CA ARG A 27 -14.58 -2.63 -15.30
C ARG A 27 -14.29 -1.34 -14.56
N GLU A 28 -14.39 -0.19 -15.21
CA GLU A 28 -14.23 1.12 -14.56
C GLU A 28 -15.24 1.31 -13.43
N ARG A 29 -16.52 1.01 -13.69
CA ARG A 29 -17.59 1.09 -12.68
C ARG A 29 -17.37 0.12 -11.53
N ALA A 30 -16.93 -1.11 -11.81
CA ALA A 30 -16.59 -2.07 -10.76
C ALA A 30 -15.47 -1.57 -9.84
N ILE A 31 -14.42 -0.97 -10.42
CA ILE A 31 -13.32 -0.35 -9.64
C ILE A 31 -13.84 0.77 -8.77
N VAL A 32 -14.68 1.64 -9.30
CA VAL A 32 -15.30 2.74 -8.53
C VAL A 32 -16.17 2.19 -7.40
N GLY A 33 -16.96 1.14 -7.67
CA GLY A 33 -17.78 0.49 -6.65
C GLY A 33 -16.95 -0.06 -5.48
N GLU A 34 -15.85 -0.73 -5.77
CA GLU A 34 -14.95 -1.24 -4.73
C GLU A 34 -14.25 -0.09 -3.96
N ARG A 35 -13.88 1.00 -4.63
CA ARG A 35 -13.34 2.18 -3.97
C ARG A 35 -14.35 2.87 -3.06
N LEU A 36 -15.62 2.97 -3.49
CA LEU A 36 -16.70 3.50 -2.64
C LEU A 36 -16.90 2.63 -1.39
N ARG A 37 -16.83 1.30 -1.52
CA ARG A 37 -16.87 0.39 -0.38
C ARG A 37 -15.74 0.66 0.62
N LEU A 38 -14.52 0.78 0.12
CA LEU A 38 -13.35 1.09 0.96
C LEU A 38 -13.48 2.47 1.63
N ALA A 39 -13.97 3.48 0.91
CA ALA A 39 -14.23 4.81 1.47
C ALA A 39 -15.31 4.81 2.57
N MET A 40 -16.22 3.85 2.54
CA MET A 40 -17.23 3.63 3.58
C MET A 40 -16.74 2.72 4.72
N GLY A 41 -15.47 2.35 4.75
CA GLY A 41 -14.90 1.46 5.77
C GLY A 41 -15.25 -0.02 5.60
N MET A 42 -15.85 -0.41 4.47
CA MET A 42 -16.16 -1.80 4.15
C MET A 42 -14.97 -2.51 3.52
N SER A 43 -14.86 -3.82 3.72
CA SER A 43 -13.91 -4.65 2.96
C SER A 43 -14.39 -4.89 1.53
N LEU A 44 -13.43 -5.20 0.63
CA LEU A 44 -13.74 -5.56 -0.74
C LEU A 44 -14.64 -6.81 -0.80
N ASN A 45 -15.42 -6.92 -1.87
CA ASN A 45 -16.17 -8.14 -2.14
C ASN A 45 -15.19 -9.26 -2.55
N PRO A 46 -15.45 -10.53 -2.14
CA PRO A 46 -14.67 -11.66 -2.61
C PRO A 46 -14.74 -11.76 -4.15
N ALA A 47 -13.58 -11.90 -4.78
CA ALA A 47 -13.49 -11.94 -6.25
C ALA A 47 -14.10 -13.21 -6.87
N ASP A 48 -14.25 -14.25 -6.09
CA ASP A 48 -14.75 -15.59 -6.47
C ASP A 48 -16.23 -15.80 -6.22
N LYS A 49 -16.91 -14.84 -5.54
CA LYS A 49 -18.32 -14.96 -5.18
C LYS A 49 -19.13 -13.75 -5.64
N PRO A 50 -20.18 -13.94 -6.45
CA PRO A 50 -21.11 -12.87 -6.78
C PRO A 50 -21.70 -12.28 -5.48
N THR A 51 -21.44 -11.02 -5.24
CA THR A 51 -21.88 -10.34 -4.02
C THR A 51 -22.49 -8.99 -4.41
N ARG A 52 -23.60 -8.62 -3.77
CA ARG A 52 -24.18 -7.29 -3.99
C ARG A 52 -23.22 -6.21 -3.51
N ILE A 53 -23.07 -5.13 -4.27
CA ILE A 53 -22.20 -3.97 -3.94
C ILE A 53 -22.60 -3.40 -2.57
N THR A 54 -23.87 -3.49 -2.22
CA THR A 54 -24.45 -2.95 -0.99
C THR A 54 -24.32 -3.85 0.24
N LYS A 55 -23.71 -5.04 0.10
CA LYS A 55 -23.50 -5.93 1.25
C LYS A 55 -22.61 -5.25 2.30
N GLY A 56 -23.07 -5.22 3.54
CA GLY A 56 -22.36 -4.62 4.68
C GLY A 56 -22.60 -3.11 4.86
N ILE A 57 -23.47 -2.47 4.05
CA ILE A 57 -23.79 -1.04 4.19
C ILE A 57 -24.40 -0.74 5.56
N ASP A 58 -25.31 -1.59 6.04
CA ASP A 58 -25.96 -1.37 7.32
C ASP A 58 -24.96 -1.43 8.48
N GLU A 59 -23.97 -2.33 8.39
CA GLU A 59 -22.86 -2.42 9.36
C GLU A 59 -21.93 -1.22 9.28
N SER A 60 -21.77 -0.64 8.09
CA SER A 60 -20.93 0.55 7.87
C SER A 60 -21.65 1.84 8.24
N ASN A 61 -23.00 1.84 8.27
CA ASN A 61 -23.82 3.00 8.56
C ASN A 61 -23.94 3.29 10.07
N ILE A 62 -22.89 3.03 10.83
CA ILE A 62 -22.78 3.28 12.27
C ILE A 62 -21.66 4.28 12.47
N SER A 63 -21.95 5.47 13.02
CA SER A 63 -20.97 6.54 13.27
C SER A 63 -19.83 6.09 14.20
N GLY A 64 -20.12 5.21 15.14
CA GLY A 64 -19.16 4.63 16.09
C GLY A 64 -18.37 3.42 15.55
N LYS A 65 -18.45 3.09 14.25
CA LYS A 65 -17.73 1.95 13.70
C LYS A 65 -16.22 2.20 13.70
N TYR A 66 -15.48 1.33 14.36
CA TYR A 66 -14.03 1.34 14.37
C TYR A 66 -13.44 0.73 13.10
N TYR A 67 -12.21 1.12 12.82
CA TYR A 67 -11.38 0.52 11.79
C TYR A 67 -11.14 -0.98 12.07
N GLU A 68 -11.33 -1.80 11.03
CA GLU A 68 -11.04 -3.24 11.05
C GLU A 68 -9.95 -3.57 10.02
N PRO A 69 -8.86 -4.25 10.42
CA PRO A 69 -7.85 -4.69 9.46
C PRO A 69 -8.42 -5.68 8.42
N PRO A 70 -7.79 -5.83 7.25
CA PRO A 70 -6.57 -5.14 6.81
C PRO A 70 -6.85 -3.74 6.28
N LEU A 71 -5.92 -2.79 6.55
CA LEU A 71 -6.03 -1.41 6.06
C LEU A 71 -5.89 -1.33 4.54
N LEU A 72 -4.84 -1.94 4.00
CA LEU A 72 -4.56 -1.92 2.57
C LEU A 72 -5.17 -3.14 1.89
N GLN A 73 -5.88 -2.91 0.79
CA GLN A 73 -6.52 -3.97 0.01
C GLN A 73 -6.22 -3.82 -1.48
N VAL A 74 -6.15 -4.95 -2.17
CA VAL A 74 -5.96 -4.98 -3.63
C VAL A 74 -7.31 -5.13 -4.29
N ILE A 75 -7.71 -4.16 -5.10
CA ILE A 75 -8.93 -4.20 -5.91
C ILE A 75 -8.69 -5.14 -7.11
N PRO A 76 -9.35 -6.32 -7.16
CA PRO A 76 -9.04 -7.33 -8.17
C PRO A 76 -9.28 -6.83 -9.60
N SER A 77 -10.36 -6.08 -9.83
CA SER A 77 -10.71 -5.51 -11.14
C SER A 77 -9.75 -4.42 -11.62
N ALA A 78 -9.01 -3.78 -10.70
CA ALA A 78 -8.02 -2.75 -11.02
C ALA A 78 -6.60 -3.33 -11.20
N CYS A 79 -6.31 -4.51 -10.64
CA CYS A 79 -4.99 -5.14 -10.74
C CYS A 79 -4.71 -5.58 -12.18
N ASN A 80 -3.54 -5.22 -12.69
CA ASN A 80 -3.11 -5.54 -14.05
C ASN A 80 -2.21 -6.78 -14.12
N GLU A 81 -2.21 -7.62 -13.09
CA GLU A 81 -1.51 -8.92 -13.05
C GLU A 81 -0.02 -8.80 -13.43
N CYS A 82 0.62 -7.70 -12.99
CA CYS A 82 2.02 -7.44 -13.29
C CYS A 82 2.88 -8.66 -12.93
N LYS A 83 3.65 -9.13 -13.90
CA LYS A 83 4.48 -10.32 -13.72
C LYS A 83 5.56 -10.09 -12.66
N GLU A 84 5.91 -11.13 -11.95
CA GLU A 84 6.93 -11.12 -10.91
C GLU A 84 8.33 -10.77 -11.43
N LYS A 85 9.25 -10.56 -10.50
CA LYS A 85 10.66 -10.30 -10.79
C LYS A 85 11.22 -11.38 -11.70
N ALA A 86 11.79 -10.97 -12.84
CA ALA A 86 12.48 -11.83 -13.78
C ALA A 86 13.57 -11.05 -14.52
N PHE A 87 14.59 -11.74 -14.98
CA PHE A 87 15.53 -11.20 -15.96
C PHE A 87 15.10 -11.64 -17.35
N ILE A 88 15.02 -10.72 -18.28
CA ILE A 88 14.51 -10.93 -19.64
C ILE A 88 15.55 -10.42 -20.62
N VAL A 89 15.77 -11.17 -21.68
CA VAL A 89 16.55 -10.73 -22.83
C VAL A 89 15.64 -9.91 -23.75
N GLY A 90 16.02 -8.69 -24.04
CA GLY A 90 15.31 -7.80 -24.98
C GLY A 90 15.86 -7.91 -26.39
N GLU A 91 15.22 -7.18 -27.30
CA GLU A 91 15.55 -7.10 -28.72
C GLU A 91 16.95 -6.56 -29.02
N GLN A 92 17.58 -5.85 -28.05
CA GLN A 92 18.96 -5.37 -28.16
C GLN A 92 20.01 -6.51 -28.13
N CYS A 93 19.61 -7.77 -27.95
CA CYS A 93 20.53 -8.88 -27.95
C CYS A 93 21.14 -9.05 -29.34
N GLN A 94 22.47 -8.97 -29.44
CA GLN A 94 23.22 -9.10 -30.71
C GLN A 94 23.71 -10.54 -30.97
N GLY A 95 23.34 -11.52 -30.15
CA GLY A 95 23.79 -12.89 -30.32
C GLY A 95 25.32 -13.03 -30.31
N CYS A 96 26.01 -12.27 -29.46
CA CYS A 96 27.48 -12.17 -29.46
C CYS A 96 28.17 -13.53 -29.31
N MET A 97 29.28 -13.76 -30.02
CA MET A 97 30.00 -15.04 -30.01
C MET A 97 30.53 -15.47 -28.64
N ALA A 98 30.92 -14.51 -27.80
CA ALA A 98 31.49 -14.78 -26.49
C ALA A 98 30.46 -15.24 -25.44
N HIS A 99 29.16 -14.98 -25.67
CA HIS A 99 28.05 -15.35 -24.78
C HIS A 99 28.32 -15.10 -23.27
N PRO A 100 28.84 -13.96 -22.82
CA PRO A 100 29.25 -13.75 -21.43
C PRO A 100 28.09 -13.97 -20.43
N CYS A 101 26.86 -13.75 -20.86
CA CYS A 101 25.68 -14.01 -20.05
C CYS A 101 25.46 -15.51 -19.76
N MET A 102 25.85 -16.42 -20.68
CA MET A 102 25.77 -17.85 -20.48
C MET A 102 26.89 -18.31 -19.55
N GLU A 103 28.11 -17.83 -19.78
CA GLU A 103 29.30 -18.20 -19.00
C GLU A 103 29.17 -17.85 -17.52
N VAL A 104 28.63 -16.63 -17.22
CA VAL A 104 28.48 -16.17 -15.85
C VAL A 104 27.32 -16.84 -15.10
N CYS A 105 26.46 -17.58 -15.77
CA CYS A 105 25.25 -18.11 -15.16
C CYS A 105 25.53 -19.37 -14.31
N PRO A 106 25.46 -19.28 -12.95
CA PRO A 106 25.79 -20.41 -12.07
C PRO A 106 24.83 -21.58 -12.19
N LYS A 107 23.61 -21.33 -12.71
CA LYS A 107 22.59 -22.38 -12.91
C LYS A 107 22.45 -22.82 -14.37
N LYS A 108 23.30 -22.32 -15.27
CA LYS A 108 23.21 -22.58 -16.70
C LYS A 108 21.79 -22.41 -17.26
N ALA A 109 21.09 -21.38 -16.74
CA ALA A 109 19.71 -21.09 -17.09
C ALA A 109 19.58 -20.30 -18.41
N ILE A 110 20.68 -20.00 -19.08
CA ILE A 110 20.69 -19.25 -20.33
C ILE A 110 21.09 -20.17 -21.48
N SER A 111 20.26 -20.19 -22.50
CA SER A 111 20.51 -20.92 -23.75
C SER A 111 20.49 -19.92 -24.92
N PHE A 112 21.09 -20.34 -26.04
CA PHE A 112 21.11 -19.59 -27.27
C PHE A 112 20.20 -20.28 -28.29
N LYS A 113 19.26 -19.57 -28.88
CA LYS A 113 18.33 -20.06 -29.89
C LYS A 113 18.02 -18.94 -30.88
N ASP A 114 17.92 -19.27 -32.15
CA ASP A 114 17.48 -18.40 -33.23
C ASP A 114 18.20 -17.02 -33.27
N GLY A 115 19.50 -17.04 -32.95
CA GLY A 115 20.30 -15.81 -32.94
C GLY A 115 20.24 -14.97 -31.64
N TYR A 116 19.50 -15.43 -30.64
CA TYR A 116 19.31 -14.67 -29.38
C TYR A 116 19.54 -15.54 -28.14
N SER A 117 19.96 -14.92 -27.05
CA SER A 117 20.01 -15.57 -25.76
C SER A 117 18.59 -15.66 -25.16
N TYR A 118 18.30 -16.78 -24.51
CA TYR A 118 17.03 -17.03 -23.83
C TYR A 118 17.29 -17.42 -22.38
N ILE A 119 16.53 -16.85 -21.43
CA ILE A 119 16.64 -17.17 -20.01
C ILE A 119 15.48 -18.06 -19.58
N ASP A 120 15.78 -19.29 -19.22
CA ASP A 120 14.84 -20.22 -18.61
C ASP A 120 14.47 -19.73 -17.20
N GLN A 121 13.21 -19.31 -17.03
CA GLN A 121 12.74 -18.71 -15.78
C GLN A 121 12.58 -19.72 -14.63
N GLU A 122 12.44 -21.01 -14.96
CA GLU A 122 12.34 -22.08 -13.95
C GLU A 122 13.70 -22.39 -13.32
N LYS A 123 14.76 -22.35 -14.13
CA LYS A 123 16.14 -22.56 -13.68
C LYS A 123 16.77 -21.29 -13.10
N CYS A 124 16.25 -20.13 -13.46
CA CYS A 124 16.84 -18.83 -13.11
C CYS A 124 16.63 -18.48 -11.64
N ILE A 125 17.71 -18.35 -10.87
CA ILE A 125 17.70 -17.91 -9.46
C ILE A 125 17.62 -16.40 -9.29
N LYS A 126 17.41 -15.66 -10.37
CA LYS A 126 17.20 -14.19 -10.36
C LYS A 126 18.36 -13.38 -9.73
N CYS A 127 19.62 -13.87 -9.84
CA CYS A 127 20.80 -13.24 -9.24
C CYS A 127 21.29 -11.98 -9.98
N GLY A 128 20.93 -11.79 -11.26
CA GLY A 128 21.25 -10.61 -12.05
C GLY A 128 22.68 -10.53 -12.61
N GLN A 129 23.53 -11.55 -12.45
CA GLN A 129 24.91 -11.53 -12.97
C GLN A 129 24.95 -11.38 -14.49
N CYS A 130 24.05 -12.06 -15.21
CA CYS A 130 23.95 -11.95 -16.67
C CYS A 130 23.67 -10.53 -17.16
N LYS A 131 22.88 -9.75 -16.41
CA LYS A 131 22.63 -8.33 -16.71
C LYS A 131 23.89 -7.48 -16.59
N LYS A 132 24.74 -7.77 -15.60
CA LYS A 132 25.97 -6.98 -15.34
C LYS A 132 27.04 -7.17 -16.42
N VAL A 133 27.10 -8.36 -17.01
CA VAL A 133 28.14 -8.70 -18.00
C VAL A 133 27.70 -8.49 -19.43
N CYS A 134 26.44 -8.19 -19.70
CA CYS A 134 25.97 -7.97 -21.06
C CYS A 134 26.48 -6.60 -21.58
N PRO A 135 27.37 -6.57 -22.59
CA PRO A 135 27.94 -5.31 -23.10
C PRO A 135 26.92 -4.44 -23.83
N TYR A 136 25.83 -5.05 -24.30
CA TYR A 136 24.75 -4.36 -25.03
C TYR A 136 23.61 -3.90 -24.13
N GLY A 137 23.66 -4.20 -22.82
CA GLY A 137 22.54 -3.89 -21.92
C GLY A 137 21.23 -4.62 -22.27
N ALA A 138 21.30 -5.67 -23.08
CA ALA A 138 20.16 -6.37 -23.63
C ALA A 138 19.37 -7.17 -22.58
N ILE A 139 19.92 -7.38 -21.38
CA ILE A 139 19.25 -8.10 -20.29
C ILE A 139 18.76 -7.09 -19.26
N TYR A 140 17.44 -7.02 -19.09
CA TYR A 140 16.82 -6.14 -18.14
C TYR A 140 16.04 -6.88 -17.05
N GLU A 141 15.87 -6.24 -15.94
CA GLU A 141 15.11 -6.76 -14.81
C GLU A 141 13.67 -6.26 -14.88
N ARG A 142 12.73 -7.17 -15.06
CA ARG A 142 11.31 -6.90 -14.91
C ARG A 142 10.93 -7.02 -13.44
N ARG A 143 10.20 -6.06 -12.91
CA ARG A 143 9.73 -6.03 -11.53
C ARG A 143 8.25 -5.71 -11.47
N ARG A 144 7.57 -6.30 -10.48
CA ARG A 144 6.21 -5.90 -10.10
C ARG A 144 6.34 -4.66 -9.20
N PRO A 145 5.80 -3.48 -9.57
CA PRO A 145 6.06 -2.24 -8.84
C PRO A 145 5.68 -2.30 -7.37
N CYS A 146 4.48 -2.80 -7.04
CA CYS A 146 4.02 -2.92 -5.65
C CYS A 146 4.89 -3.87 -4.81
N ALA A 147 5.30 -5.00 -5.36
CA ALA A 147 6.17 -5.95 -4.66
C ALA A 147 7.59 -5.41 -4.49
N ASN A 148 8.10 -4.67 -5.50
CA ASN A 148 9.41 -4.05 -5.42
C ASN A 148 9.49 -2.93 -4.37
N ALA A 149 8.38 -2.22 -4.15
CA ALA A 149 8.28 -1.16 -3.17
C ALA A 149 8.01 -1.67 -1.74
N CYS A 150 7.70 -2.95 -1.57
CA CYS A 150 7.39 -3.54 -0.28
C CYS A 150 8.66 -3.94 0.47
N GLY A 151 9.07 -3.16 1.48
CA GLY A 151 10.28 -3.43 2.26
C GLY A 151 10.25 -4.72 3.08
N VAL A 152 9.05 -5.20 3.45
CA VAL A 152 8.87 -6.42 4.26
C VAL A 152 8.44 -7.64 3.43
N GLY A 153 8.35 -7.53 2.09
CA GLY A 153 7.99 -8.64 1.22
C GLY A 153 6.58 -9.19 1.42
N ALA A 154 5.63 -8.35 1.83
CA ALA A 154 4.24 -8.75 2.11
C ALA A 154 3.37 -8.92 0.85
N ILE A 155 3.89 -8.64 -0.35
CA ILE A 155 3.12 -8.76 -1.60
C ILE A 155 3.41 -10.13 -2.23
N GLU A 156 2.39 -10.94 -2.24
CA GLU A 156 2.37 -12.28 -2.84
C GLU A 156 1.56 -12.26 -4.15
N THR A 157 1.47 -13.41 -4.82
CA THR A 157 0.67 -13.59 -6.04
C THR A 157 -0.49 -14.53 -5.72
N ASP A 158 -1.70 -14.16 -6.13
CA ASP A 158 -2.87 -15.03 -6.02
C ASP A 158 -2.93 -16.05 -7.17
N TYR A 159 -3.93 -16.93 -7.14
CA TYR A 159 -4.16 -17.96 -8.15
C TYR A 159 -4.40 -17.40 -9.57
N ALA A 160 -4.83 -16.15 -9.69
CA ALA A 160 -5.08 -15.48 -10.98
C ALA A 160 -3.90 -14.60 -11.43
N GLY A 161 -2.74 -14.65 -10.75
CA GLY A 161 -1.58 -13.82 -11.09
C GLY A 161 -1.62 -12.39 -10.53
N ARG A 162 -2.65 -12.03 -9.76
CA ARG A 162 -2.82 -10.69 -9.18
C ARG A 162 -1.99 -10.54 -7.91
N ALA A 163 -1.72 -9.31 -7.53
CA ALA A 163 -1.09 -9.02 -6.25
C ALA A 163 -2.07 -9.38 -5.09
N LYS A 164 -1.53 -10.00 -4.05
CA LYS A 164 -2.22 -10.31 -2.80
C LYS A 164 -1.36 -9.79 -1.64
N ILE A 165 -1.96 -9.08 -0.71
CA ILE A 165 -1.27 -8.61 0.49
C ILE A 165 -1.40 -9.68 1.57
N ASN A 166 -0.26 -10.12 2.11
CA ASN A 166 -0.22 -10.99 3.27
C ASN A 166 -0.38 -10.14 4.54
N PRO A 167 -1.48 -10.27 5.30
CA PRO A 167 -1.75 -9.42 6.46
C PRO A 167 -0.74 -9.62 7.60
N ASP A 168 -0.19 -10.83 7.74
CA ASP A 168 0.75 -11.16 8.83
C ASP A 168 2.12 -10.50 8.65
N LYS A 169 2.47 -10.14 7.40
CA LYS A 169 3.71 -9.44 7.05
C LYS A 169 3.51 -7.95 6.80
N CYS A 170 2.27 -7.52 6.58
CA CYS A 170 1.97 -6.16 6.17
C CYS A 170 2.02 -5.18 7.34
N VAL A 171 2.91 -4.19 7.26
CA VAL A 171 3.04 -3.10 8.24
C VAL A 171 2.22 -1.86 7.88
N SER A 172 1.31 -1.94 6.92
CA SER A 172 0.40 -0.87 6.50
C SER A 172 1.06 0.47 6.12
N CYS A 173 2.31 0.46 5.66
CA CYS A 173 3.08 1.66 5.34
C CYS A 173 2.63 2.40 4.06
N GLY A 174 1.76 1.82 3.22
CA GLY A 174 1.22 2.45 2.02
C GLY A 174 2.12 2.46 0.78
N MET A 175 3.40 2.04 0.87
CA MET A 175 4.35 2.12 -0.25
C MET A 175 3.89 1.37 -1.51
N CYS A 176 3.21 0.25 -1.36
CA CYS A 176 2.64 -0.50 -2.49
C CYS A 176 1.51 0.25 -3.19
N MET A 177 0.73 1.05 -2.46
CA MET A 177 -0.35 1.88 -3.00
C MET A 177 0.22 3.02 -3.85
N VAL A 178 1.20 3.75 -3.33
CA VAL A 178 1.86 4.86 -4.03
C VAL A 178 2.56 4.40 -5.31
N ASN A 179 3.17 3.22 -5.28
CA ASN A 179 3.93 2.68 -6.41
C ASN A 179 3.09 1.86 -7.41
N CYS A 180 1.78 1.72 -7.20
CA CYS A 180 0.93 1.00 -8.15
C CYS A 180 0.46 1.92 -9.28
N PRO A 181 0.97 1.78 -10.53
CA PRO A 181 0.58 2.66 -11.63
C PRO A 181 -0.87 2.48 -12.09
N PHE A 182 -1.51 1.41 -11.65
CA PHE A 182 -2.91 1.10 -11.97
C PHE A 182 -3.88 1.54 -10.87
N GLY A 183 -3.39 2.09 -9.76
CA GLY A 183 -4.22 2.44 -8.61
C GLY A 183 -5.03 1.25 -8.08
N ALA A 184 -4.47 0.03 -8.17
CA ALA A 184 -5.16 -1.20 -7.78
C ALA A 184 -5.12 -1.46 -6.27
N ILE A 185 -4.30 -0.75 -5.53
CA ILE A 185 -4.21 -0.88 -4.07
C ILE A 185 -4.79 0.38 -3.47
N ALA A 186 -5.70 0.21 -2.54
CA ALA A 186 -6.35 1.30 -1.83
C ALA A 186 -6.47 0.98 -0.33
N ASP A 187 -6.58 2.02 0.44
CA ASP A 187 -6.81 1.95 1.89
C ASP A 187 -8.30 1.91 2.22
N LYS A 188 -8.61 1.31 3.34
CA LYS A 188 -9.93 1.36 3.96
C LYS A 188 -10.01 2.65 4.78
N SER A 189 -10.98 3.51 4.46
CA SER A 189 -11.17 4.83 5.06
C SER A 189 -12.33 4.84 6.05
N GLN A 190 -12.34 5.80 6.97
CA GLN A 190 -13.45 6.10 7.87
C GLN A 190 -14.10 7.45 7.57
N ILE A 191 -13.86 8.02 6.39
CA ILE A 191 -14.39 9.34 6.03
C ILE A 191 -15.93 9.40 6.05
N TYR A 192 -16.58 8.29 5.72
CA TYR A 192 -18.04 8.20 5.77
C TYR A 192 -18.57 8.33 7.21
N GLN A 193 -17.96 7.59 8.15
CA GLN A 193 -18.33 7.63 9.57
C GLN A 193 -18.08 9.01 10.17
N LEU A 194 -16.98 9.65 9.78
CA LEU A 194 -16.63 11.00 10.18
C LEU A 194 -17.70 12.01 9.74
N ILE A 195 -18.03 12.02 8.45
CA ILE A 195 -19.07 12.93 7.90
C ILE A 195 -20.42 12.68 8.55
N LYS A 196 -20.75 11.40 8.79
CA LYS A 196 -21.98 11.01 9.43
C LYS A 196 -22.04 11.53 10.88
N ALA A 197 -20.97 11.33 11.66
CA ALA A 197 -20.86 11.83 13.03
C ALA A 197 -21.05 13.34 13.11
N MET A 198 -20.41 14.10 12.21
CA MET A 198 -20.58 15.55 12.11
C MET A 198 -22.04 15.95 11.80
N ASN A 199 -22.68 15.24 10.85
CA ASN A 199 -24.07 15.50 10.47
C ASN A 199 -25.07 15.14 11.56
N GLU A 200 -24.75 14.21 12.43
CA GLU A 200 -25.53 13.81 13.62
C GLU A 200 -25.31 14.77 14.81
N GLY A 201 -24.44 15.78 14.66
CA GLY A 201 -24.16 16.80 15.69
C GLY A 201 -23.14 16.34 16.73
N ALA A 202 -22.35 15.30 16.43
CA ALA A 202 -21.26 14.89 17.31
C ALA A 202 -20.14 15.94 17.33
N GLU A 203 -19.57 16.17 18.49
CA GLU A 203 -18.36 17.00 18.65
C GLU A 203 -17.14 16.22 18.19
N VAL A 204 -16.62 16.58 17.02
CA VAL A 204 -15.48 15.89 16.39
C VAL A 204 -14.25 16.77 16.45
N ILE A 205 -13.17 16.25 17.04
CA ILE A 205 -11.88 16.93 17.17
C ILE A 205 -10.89 16.33 16.15
N ALA A 206 -10.21 17.18 15.39
CA ALA A 206 -9.16 16.76 14.49
C ALA A 206 -7.81 16.69 15.23
N ILE A 207 -7.10 15.56 15.07
CA ILE A 207 -5.74 15.38 15.58
C ILE A 207 -4.79 15.27 14.39
N LEU A 208 -3.90 16.23 14.21
CA LEU A 208 -3.01 16.34 13.07
C LEU A 208 -1.63 15.71 13.37
N ALA A 209 -1.25 14.70 12.61
CA ALA A 209 0.10 14.17 12.64
C ALA A 209 1.11 15.19 12.06
N PRO A 210 2.37 15.27 12.55
CA PRO A 210 3.36 16.25 12.09
C PRO A 210 3.61 16.23 10.58
N ALA A 211 3.39 15.10 9.92
CA ALA A 211 3.55 14.93 8.48
C ALA A 211 2.57 15.78 7.63
N PHE A 212 1.58 16.44 8.21
CA PHE A 212 0.67 17.33 7.46
C PHE A 212 1.38 18.57 6.92
N VAL A 213 2.49 18.97 7.53
CA VAL A 213 3.25 20.17 7.14
C VAL A 213 3.86 19.96 5.76
N GLY A 214 3.61 20.91 4.86
CA GLY A 214 4.12 20.89 3.48
C GLY A 214 3.31 20.07 2.47
N GLN A 215 2.32 19.27 2.90
CA GLN A 215 1.52 18.44 1.97
C GLN A 215 0.63 19.27 1.02
N PHE A 216 0.19 20.43 1.46
CA PHE A 216 -0.71 21.33 0.70
C PHE A 216 0.04 22.47 0.01
N GLY A 217 1.36 22.36 -0.12
CA GLY A 217 2.23 23.35 -0.75
C GLY A 217 2.65 24.49 0.18
N PRO A 218 3.58 25.35 -0.27
CA PRO A 218 4.29 26.31 0.58
C PRO A 218 3.41 27.44 1.15
N LYS A 219 2.24 27.68 0.55
CA LYS A 219 1.29 28.72 1.00
C LYS A 219 0.34 28.24 2.10
N ALA A 220 0.26 26.93 2.34
CA ALA A 220 -0.59 26.31 3.36
C ALA A 220 0.21 26.17 4.67
N THR A 221 0.17 27.23 5.48
CA THR A 221 0.78 27.20 6.81
C THR A 221 -0.03 26.34 7.77
N PRO A 222 0.56 25.80 8.86
CA PRO A 222 -0.17 25.01 9.86
C PRO A 222 -1.43 25.72 10.38
N ASN A 223 -1.36 27.01 10.67
CA ASN A 223 -2.51 27.79 11.14
C ASN A 223 -3.64 27.88 10.11
N LYS A 224 -3.32 27.99 8.81
CA LYS A 224 -4.32 27.98 7.74
C LYS A 224 -5.01 26.63 7.62
N ILE A 225 -4.26 25.54 7.80
CA ILE A 225 -4.82 24.18 7.75
C ILE A 225 -5.76 23.97 8.95
N LYS A 226 -5.36 24.41 10.16
CA LYS A 226 -6.22 24.36 11.34
C LYS A 226 -7.51 25.17 11.13
N ALA A 227 -7.40 26.40 10.63
CA ALA A 227 -8.56 27.23 10.34
C ALA A 227 -9.50 26.56 9.32
N ALA A 228 -8.94 26.00 8.25
CA ALA A 228 -9.73 25.29 7.24
C ALA A 228 -10.47 24.06 7.80
N LEU A 229 -9.88 23.35 8.75
CA LEU A 229 -10.55 22.22 9.40
C LEU A 229 -11.70 22.67 10.30
N LEU A 230 -11.53 23.78 11.03
CA LEU A 230 -12.62 24.39 11.80
C LEU A 230 -13.76 24.85 10.86
N ASP A 231 -13.42 25.47 9.72
CA ASP A 231 -14.41 25.89 8.71
C ASP A 231 -15.17 24.70 8.08
N ILE A 232 -14.54 23.51 7.98
CA ILE A 232 -15.19 22.29 7.51
C ILE A 232 -16.19 21.73 8.53
N GLY A 233 -16.04 22.09 9.83
CA GLY A 233 -16.98 21.69 10.87
C GLY A 233 -16.40 20.84 11.99
N PHE A 234 -15.07 20.73 12.10
CA PHE A 234 -14.45 20.17 13.30
C PHE A 234 -14.64 21.13 14.49
N ALA A 235 -14.92 20.57 15.66
CA ALA A 235 -15.12 21.36 16.88
C ALA A 235 -13.80 21.95 17.40
N ASP A 236 -12.69 21.24 17.23
CA ASP A 236 -11.35 21.71 17.58
C ASP A 236 -10.28 20.98 16.75
N VAL A 237 -9.05 21.53 16.76
CA VAL A 237 -7.92 21.00 15.98
C VAL A 237 -6.63 21.02 16.81
N TRP A 238 -6.09 19.82 17.08
CA TRP A 238 -4.88 19.62 17.87
C TRP A 238 -3.73 19.04 17.02
N GLU A 239 -2.50 19.40 17.37
CA GLU A 239 -1.32 18.77 16.78
C GLU A 239 -0.84 17.61 17.69
N VAL A 240 -0.63 16.44 17.09
CA VAL A 240 -0.05 15.28 17.79
C VAL A 240 1.35 15.59 18.35
N ALA A 241 2.06 16.55 17.76
CA ALA A 241 3.36 17.01 18.24
C ALA A 241 3.36 17.44 19.72
N VAL A 242 2.26 18.05 20.21
CA VAL A 242 2.12 18.41 21.62
C VAL A 242 2.16 17.18 22.54
N GLY A 243 1.49 16.10 22.12
CA GLY A 243 1.56 14.82 22.83
C GLY A 243 2.94 14.17 22.74
N ALA A 244 3.62 14.31 21.59
CA ALA A 244 4.98 13.81 21.39
C ALA A 244 6.00 14.50 22.31
N ASP A 245 5.87 15.82 22.55
CA ASP A 245 6.72 16.55 23.48
C ASP A 245 6.57 16.03 24.91
N ALA A 246 5.33 15.76 25.35
CA ALA A 246 5.08 15.15 26.66
C ALA A 246 5.65 13.72 26.74
N GLY A 247 5.47 12.92 25.68
CA GLY A 247 6.03 11.57 25.56
C GLY A 247 7.57 11.56 25.65
N ALA A 248 8.23 12.49 24.95
CA ALA A 248 9.69 12.59 24.95
C ALA A 248 10.28 12.80 26.35
N LEU A 249 9.59 13.52 27.23
CA LEU A 249 10.02 13.70 28.63
C LEU A 249 9.98 12.38 29.41
N GLU A 250 8.94 11.58 29.21
CA GLU A 250 8.81 10.29 29.89
C GLU A 250 9.81 9.26 29.32
N GLU A 251 10.02 9.25 28.01
CA GLU A 251 11.01 8.41 27.35
C GLU A 251 12.44 8.74 27.82
N ALA A 252 12.77 10.03 27.98
CA ALA A 252 14.07 10.45 28.52
C ALA A 252 14.27 9.97 29.96
N LYS A 253 13.26 10.06 30.82
CA LYS A 253 13.32 9.51 32.18
C LYS A 253 13.54 7.99 32.16
N HIS A 254 12.80 7.29 31.32
CA HIS A 254 12.95 5.83 31.16
C HIS A 254 14.33 5.45 30.63
N TYR A 255 14.88 6.19 29.68
CA TYR A 255 16.24 6.00 29.17
C TYR A 255 17.28 6.11 30.31
N VAL A 256 17.21 7.15 31.10
CA VAL A 256 18.14 7.36 32.24
C VAL A 256 18.02 6.24 33.27
N GLN A 257 16.82 5.78 33.57
CA GLN A 257 16.58 4.73 34.57
C GLN A 257 16.93 3.32 34.10
N SER A 258 16.94 3.07 32.81
CA SER A 258 17.06 1.72 32.24
C SER A 258 18.33 1.52 31.43
N VAL A 259 18.61 2.38 30.47
CA VAL A 259 19.76 2.24 29.55
C VAL A 259 21.01 2.82 30.17
N ALA A 260 20.95 4.04 30.73
CA ALA A 260 22.10 4.67 31.36
C ALA A 260 22.58 3.92 32.60
N THR A 261 21.71 3.15 33.26
CA THR A 261 22.06 2.27 34.39
C THR A 261 22.51 0.87 33.96
N GLY A 262 22.53 0.57 32.66
CA GLY A 262 22.94 -0.74 32.15
C GLY A 262 21.90 -1.86 32.30
N LYS A 263 20.67 -1.55 32.73
CA LYS A 263 19.59 -2.56 32.84
C LYS A 263 19.10 -3.06 31.49
N LEU A 264 19.06 -2.18 30.48
CA LEU A 264 18.70 -2.50 29.08
C LEU A 264 19.86 -2.08 28.18
N PRO A 265 20.10 -2.85 27.08
CA PRO A 265 21.15 -2.53 26.12
C PRO A 265 20.83 -1.29 25.27
N PHE A 266 19.56 -1.03 25.01
CA PHE A 266 19.06 0.12 24.26
C PHE A 266 17.56 0.30 24.51
N LEU A 267 17.01 1.43 24.08
CA LEU A 267 15.58 1.74 24.10
C LEU A 267 15.11 1.96 22.66
N LEU A 268 14.07 1.27 22.26
CA LEU A 268 13.34 1.55 21.03
C LEU A 268 12.02 2.25 21.39
N THR A 269 11.81 3.42 20.81
CA THR A 269 10.55 4.16 20.97
C THR A 269 9.89 4.38 19.62
N SER A 270 8.58 4.47 19.60
CA SER A 270 7.85 4.68 18.34
C SER A 270 6.47 5.26 18.56
N CYS A 271 6.18 6.35 17.86
CA CYS A 271 4.83 6.85 17.61
C CYS A 271 4.22 6.28 16.31
N CYS A 272 4.99 5.48 15.55
CA CYS A 272 4.59 4.94 14.24
C CYS A 272 4.28 3.44 14.33
N PRO A 273 3.02 3.01 14.15
CA PRO A 273 2.67 1.58 14.18
C PRO A 273 3.45 0.73 13.17
N SER A 274 3.74 1.29 12.00
CA SER A 274 4.55 0.58 10.97
C SER A 274 5.98 0.33 11.44
N TRP A 275 6.59 1.28 12.16
CA TRP A 275 7.90 1.10 12.76
C TRP A 275 7.88 0.04 13.87
N SER A 276 6.89 0.09 14.76
CA SER A 276 6.72 -0.90 15.82
C SER A 276 6.60 -2.31 15.25
N MET A 277 5.76 -2.50 14.22
CA MET A 277 5.61 -3.79 13.54
C MET A 277 6.91 -4.24 12.86
N LEU A 278 7.63 -3.32 12.22
CA LEU A 278 8.92 -3.64 11.60
C LEU A 278 9.97 -4.02 12.65
N GLY A 279 10.02 -3.30 13.76
CA GLY A 279 10.89 -3.60 14.90
C GLY A 279 10.63 -5.01 15.45
N CYS A 280 9.37 -5.37 15.67
CA CYS A 280 8.96 -6.71 16.10
C CYS A 280 9.38 -7.80 15.10
N LEU A 281 9.22 -7.57 13.80
CA LEU A 281 9.61 -8.52 12.76
C LEU A 281 11.14 -8.74 12.69
N LEU A 282 11.92 -7.67 12.91
CA LEU A 282 13.39 -7.73 12.83
C LEU A 282 14.01 -8.31 14.09
N TYR A 283 13.48 -8.00 15.26
CA TYR A 283 14.05 -8.39 16.56
C TYR A 283 13.34 -9.59 17.20
N THR A 284 12.39 -10.20 16.48
CA THR A 284 11.65 -11.39 16.93
C THR A 284 11.09 -11.25 18.35
N SER A 285 10.60 -10.06 18.69
CA SER A 285 9.95 -9.83 19.99
C SER A 285 8.72 -10.73 20.13
N PRO A 286 8.55 -11.38 21.30
CA PRO A 286 7.43 -12.29 21.52
C PRO A 286 6.07 -11.58 21.54
N SER A 287 6.05 -10.25 21.69
CA SER A 287 4.82 -9.46 21.71
C SER A 287 5.04 -8.06 21.13
N PRO A 288 4.10 -7.54 20.29
CA PRO A 288 4.12 -6.14 19.88
C PRO A 288 4.01 -5.12 21.02
N ARG A 289 3.64 -5.59 22.22
CA ARG A 289 3.58 -4.74 23.43
C ARG A 289 4.93 -4.62 24.14
N ASP A 290 5.87 -5.48 23.79
CA ASP A 290 7.21 -5.57 24.39
C ASP A 290 8.27 -4.91 23.48
N CYS A 291 7.84 -4.29 22.36
CA CYS A 291 8.69 -3.55 21.44
C CYS A 291 8.67 -2.06 21.73
#